data_c9f6c808ac6e8914f89c9945bc44db4a
#
_entry.id   c9f6c808ac6e8914f89c9945bc44db4a
#
_cell.length_a   1.000
_cell.length_b   1.000
_cell.length_c   1.000
_cell.angle_alpha   90.00
_cell.angle_beta   90.00
_cell.angle_gamma   90.00
#
_symmetry.space_group_name_H-M   'P 1'
#
loop_
_entity.id
_entity.type
_entity.pdbx_description
1 polymer ?
#
loop_
_entity_poly.entity_id
_entity_poly.type
_entity_poly.pdbx_seq_one_letter_code
_entity_poly.pdbx_strand_id
1 'polypeptide(L)'
;MPLFSQGSPLQPAPFSRRATLAVKITRHPKKIVLLGSPSSAAALRPGNDRAPSALRAAGLADRLKAAGFDVADHGDTATYLYQSDDEHPRARNVSAVLKSLNDLRPRVEIAVKSGALPLILCGDCISVLATIAGARRYIRNVSLIYMDRDADLHVPATTTSGCVDGMVISQIIGRGAPELVRFWGEPPLVREPDIALFGFDRADLPEEEFLKTSPLRRHPALEVSTVGAAAAAALALERVHAARHEFVLHFDVDVIDGEEFPWTNFPGTGGLTLKEVRDALRVFAAQPNLATIEVAAYNPDLDPEGQGALKLIDLITDVLTVRLETTSSATAT
;
A
#
# COMPACT_ATOMS: atom_id res chain seq x y z
N MET A 1 18.97 27.29 -46.17
CA MET A 1 18.61 26.16 -45.27
C MET A 1 18.97 26.55 -43.86
N PRO A 2 18.03 26.79 -42.95
CA PRO A 2 18.32 27.04 -41.55
C PRO A 2 18.35 25.69 -40.79
N LEU A 3 19.44 25.51 -40.02
CA LEU A 3 19.67 24.40 -39.11
C LEU A 3 18.65 24.46 -37.95
N PHE A 4 17.81 23.46 -37.82
CA PHE A 4 16.97 23.26 -36.64
C PHE A 4 17.88 22.80 -35.48
N SER A 5 17.99 23.64 -34.44
CA SER A 5 18.60 23.26 -33.17
C SER A 5 17.62 22.29 -32.45
N GLN A 6 18.08 21.06 -32.25
CA GLN A 6 17.40 20.11 -31.40
C GLN A 6 17.47 20.61 -29.95
N GLY A 7 16.36 21.01 -29.40
CA GLY A 7 16.22 21.32 -27.98
C GLY A 7 16.44 20.04 -27.14
N SER A 8 17.43 20.09 -26.27
CA SER A 8 17.68 19.04 -25.27
C SER A 8 16.44 18.84 -24.42
N PRO A 9 16.04 17.59 -24.08
CA PRO A 9 14.94 17.35 -23.16
C PRO A 9 15.26 17.97 -21.80
N LEU A 10 14.33 18.74 -21.28
CA LEU A 10 14.39 19.33 -19.94
C LEU A 10 14.57 18.19 -18.92
N GLN A 11 15.77 18.05 -18.38
CA GLN A 11 16.02 17.20 -17.23
C GLN A 11 15.21 17.77 -16.05
N PRO A 12 14.39 16.94 -15.34
CA PRO A 12 13.76 17.39 -14.12
C PRO A 12 14.84 17.80 -13.12
N ALA A 13 14.66 18.96 -12.50
CA ALA A 13 15.58 19.48 -11.51
C ALA A 13 15.84 18.43 -10.41
N PRO A 14 17.09 18.26 -9.93
CA PRO A 14 17.42 17.30 -8.91
C PRO A 14 16.60 17.62 -7.66
N PHE A 15 15.78 16.66 -7.20
CA PHE A 15 15.05 16.75 -5.95
C PHE A 15 16.06 16.88 -4.81
N SER A 16 16.24 18.11 -4.31
CA SER A 16 16.98 18.32 -3.07
C SER A 16 16.32 17.47 -1.96
N ARG A 17 17.13 16.79 -1.15
CA ARG A 17 16.65 16.14 0.10
C ARG A 17 15.76 17.12 0.84
N ARG A 18 14.45 17.02 0.69
CA ARG A 18 13.54 17.77 1.53
C ARG A 18 13.62 17.13 2.91
N ALA A 19 14.38 17.76 3.80
CA ALA A 19 14.52 17.33 5.17
C ALA A 19 13.13 17.04 5.76
N THR A 20 12.99 15.93 6.49
CA THR A 20 11.80 15.66 7.30
C THR A 20 11.53 16.87 8.18
N LEU A 21 10.34 17.45 8.08
CA LEU A 21 9.98 18.59 8.92
C LEU A 21 9.75 18.08 10.34
N ALA A 22 10.46 18.63 11.30
CA ALA A 22 10.30 18.33 12.72
C ALA A 22 8.99 18.95 13.26
N VAL A 23 7.85 18.44 12.79
CA VAL A 23 6.52 18.84 13.27
C VAL A 23 5.96 17.68 14.08
N LYS A 24 5.65 17.96 15.36
CA LYS A 24 4.94 16.97 16.19
C LYS A 24 3.49 16.89 15.69
N ILE A 25 3.13 15.74 15.10
CA ILE A 25 1.76 15.48 14.67
C ILE A 25 0.96 14.96 15.85
N THR A 26 -0.13 15.63 16.18
CA THR A 26 -1.11 15.10 17.15
C THR A 26 -2.07 14.20 16.41
N ARG A 27 -2.05 12.89 16.71
CA ARG A 27 -2.94 11.91 16.08
C ARG A 27 -4.35 12.01 16.64
N HIS A 28 -5.33 11.96 15.77
CA HIS A 28 -6.75 12.00 16.09
C HIS A 28 -7.37 10.63 15.75
N PRO A 29 -7.54 9.71 16.70
CA PRO A 29 -7.95 8.34 16.43
C PRO A 29 -9.31 8.20 15.74
N LYS A 30 -10.20 9.19 15.90
CA LYS A 30 -11.53 9.21 15.26
C LYS A 30 -11.54 9.86 13.87
N LYS A 31 -10.47 10.57 13.49
CA LYS A 31 -10.43 11.28 12.19
C LYS A 31 -9.84 10.41 11.10
N ILE A 32 -10.57 10.27 10.02
CA ILE A 32 -10.14 9.57 8.80
C ILE A 32 -10.14 10.56 7.64
N VAL A 33 -9.07 10.57 6.86
CA VAL A 33 -9.03 11.19 5.53
C VAL A 33 -9.08 10.10 4.50
N LEU A 34 -10.16 10.06 3.73
CA LEU A 34 -10.32 9.13 2.61
C LEU A 34 -9.68 9.73 1.36
N LEU A 35 -8.79 8.99 0.72
CA LEU A 35 -8.11 9.33 -0.52
C LEU A 35 -8.27 8.20 -1.53
N GLY A 36 -8.30 8.52 -2.82
CA GLY A 36 -8.25 7.51 -3.87
C GLY A 36 -7.08 7.71 -4.82
N SER A 37 -6.49 6.59 -5.24
CA SER A 37 -5.47 6.49 -6.28
C SER A 37 -5.95 5.53 -7.36
N PRO A 38 -6.79 6.00 -8.30
CA PRO A 38 -7.35 5.18 -9.38
C PRO A 38 -6.26 4.90 -10.43
N SER A 39 -5.43 3.91 -10.20
CA SER A 39 -4.36 3.50 -11.10
C SER A 39 -4.41 2.00 -11.38
N SER A 40 -4.24 1.62 -12.63
CA SER A 40 -3.90 0.29 -13.09
C SER A 40 -2.62 0.29 -13.94
N ALA A 41 -1.88 1.42 -13.93
CA ALA A 41 -0.72 1.60 -14.79
C ALA A 41 0.41 0.62 -14.50
N ALA A 42 0.57 0.22 -13.25
CA ALA A 42 1.58 -0.75 -12.83
C ALA A 42 1.12 -2.21 -12.98
N ALA A 43 -0.18 -2.46 -13.09
CA ALA A 43 -0.77 -3.79 -13.14
C ALA A 43 -0.53 -4.51 -14.48
N LEU A 44 -0.92 -5.79 -14.57
CA LEU A 44 -0.90 -6.58 -15.82
C LEU A 44 -2.18 -6.47 -16.63
N ARG A 45 -3.25 -5.91 -16.07
CA ARG A 45 -4.55 -5.74 -16.72
C ARG A 45 -5.33 -4.61 -16.06
N PRO A 46 -6.32 -4.00 -16.77
CA PRO A 46 -7.16 -2.95 -16.22
C PRO A 46 -8.19 -3.47 -15.21
N GLY A 47 -8.90 -2.56 -14.57
CA GLY A 47 -10.09 -2.81 -13.76
C GLY A 47 -9.93 -2.37 -12.31
N ASN A 48 -8.79 -2.65 -11.69
CA ASN A 48 -8.51 -2.22 -10.32
C ASN A 48 -8.43 -0.68 -10.15
N ASP A 49 -8.15 0.07 -11.21
CA ASP A 49 -8.26 1.53 -11.20
C ASP A 49 -9.65 2.05 -10.79
N ARG A 50 -10.69 1.22 -10.91
CA ARG A 50 -12.05 1.55 -10.49
C ARG A 50 -12.36 1.25 -9.02
N ALA A 51 -11.44 0.60 -8.28
CA ALA A 51 -11.64 0.27 -6.88
C ALA A 51 -12.02 1.49 -6.01
N PRO A 52 -11.35 2.66 -6.10
CA PRO A 52 -11.71 3.82 -5.30
C PRO A 52 -13.16 4.29 -5.51
N SER A 53 -13.60 4.36 -6.76
CA SER A 53 -14.96 4.79 -7.08
C SER A 53 -16.02 3.76 -6.68
N ALA A 54 -15.73 2.46 -6.86
CA ALA A 54 -16.64 1.39 -6.49
C ALA A 54 -16.88 1.32 -4.97
N LEU A 55 -15.81 1.40 -4.17
CA LEU A 55 -15.92 1.41 -2.71
C LEU A 55 -16.67 2.64 -2.17
N ARG A 56 -16.50 3.81 -2.81
CA ARG A 56 -17.29 5.00 -2.48
C ARG A 56 -18.76 4.84 -2.84
N ALA A 57 -19.03 4.37 -4.06
CA ALA A 57 -20.40 4.13 -4.52
C ALA A 57 -21.15 3.10 -3.66
N ALA A 58 -20.43 2.11 -3.13
CA ALA A 58 -20.98 1.13 -2.19
C ALA A 58 -21.13 1.66 -0.75
N GLY A 59 -20.77 2.94 -0.48
CA GLY A 59 -21.07 3.64 0.77
C GLY A 59 -20.01 3.56 1.87
N LEU A 60 -18.73 3.32 1.55
CA LEU A 60 -17.65 3.21 2.55
C LEU A 60 -17.61 4.42 3.51
N ALA A 61 -17.67 5.66 2.99
CA ALA A 61 -17.60 6.85 3.82
C ALA A 61 -18.76 6.94 4.82
N ASP A 62 -19.97 6.61 4.38
CA ASP A 62 -21.17 6.67 5.22
C ASP A 62 -21.16 5.55 6.27
N ARG A 63 -20.65 4.36 5.91
CA ARG A 63 -20.48 3.25 6.84
C ARG A 63 -19.50 3.60 7.96
N LEU A 64 -18.37 4.23 7.64
CA LEU A 64 -17.40 4.70 8.62
C LEU A 64 -17.96 5.81 9.52
N LYS A 65 -18.72 6.77 8.96
CA LYS A 65 -19.42 7.81 9.75
C LYS A 65 -20.43 7.19 10.71
N ALA A 66 -21.24 6.23 10.23
CA ALA A 66 -22.22 5.51 11.05
C ALA A 66 -21.54 4.72 12.18
N ALA A 67 -20.32 4.25 12.00
CA ALA A 67 -19.50 3.60 13.01
C ALA A 67 -18.90 4.59 14.04
N GLY A 68 -19.00 5.92 13.83
CA GLY A 68 -18.56 6.95 14.77
C GLY A 68 -17.28 7.67 14.40
N PHE A 69 -16.78 7.52 13.15
CA PHE A 69 -15.62 8.26 12.66
C PHE A 69 -16.00 9.63 12.08
N ASP A 70 -15.09 10.59 12.23
CA ASP A 70 -15.10 11.87 11.51
C ASP A 70 -14.34 11.67 10.19
N VAL A 71 -15.10 11.51 9.09
CA VAL A 71 -14.56 11.17 7.77
C VAL A 71 -14.58 12.38 6.86
N ALA A 72 -13.40 12.82 6.43
CA ALA A 72 -13.22 13.79 5.35
C ALA A 72 -12.80 13.05 4.06
N ASP A 73 -13.65 13.09 3.04
CA ASP A 73 -13.29 12.54 1.72
C ASP A 73 -12.61 13.63 0.87
N HIS A 74 -11.34 13.40 0.55
CA HIS A 74 -10.53 14.31 -0.26
C HIS A 74 -10.51 13.93 -1.74
N GLY A 75 -11.34 12.95 -2.14
CA GLY A 75 -11.49 12.53 -3.54
C GLY A 75 -10.29 11.75 -4.07
N ASP A 76 -10.26 11.62 -5.39
CA ASP A 76 -9.28 10.85 -6.13
C ASP A 76 -8.20 11.71 -6.75
N THR A 77 -7.05 11.10 -7.03
CA THR A 77 -6.05 11.61 -7.98
C THR A 77 -6.59 11.54 -9.41
N ALA A 78 -5.82 11.96 -10.40
CA ALA A 78 -6.11 11.60 -11.78
C ALA A 78 -6.07 10.08 -11.97
N THR A 79 -6.80 9.60 -12.97
CA THR A 79 -6.82 8.17 -13.33
C THR A 79 -5.65 7.84 -14.25
N TYR A 80 -4.92 6.76 -13.93
CA TYR A 80 -3.79 6.26 -14.72
C TYR A 80 -4.08 4.81 -15.13
N LEU A 81 -4.35 4.64 -16.43
CA LEU A 81 -4.81 3.34 -16.94
C LEU A 81 -3.65 2.47 -17.41
N TYR A 82 -3.84 1.16 -17.26
CA TYR A 82 -3.01 0.17 -17.91
C TYR A 82 -2.92 0.42 -19.42
N GLN A 83 -1.71 0.29 -19.93
CA GLN A 83 -1.43 0.31 -21.37
C GLN A 83 -0.43 -0.79 -21.70
N SER A 84 -0.54 -1.38 -22.90
CA SER A 84 0.50 -2.28 -23.38
C SER A 84 1.79 -1.48 -23.60
N ASP A 85 2.90 -1.98 -23.04
CA ASP A 85 4.21 -1.36 -23.16
C ASP A 85 5.25 -2.44 -23.53
N ASP A 86 5.34 -2.71 -24.83
CA ASP A 86 6.29 -3.68 -25.37
C ASP A 86 7.67 -3.07 -25.62
N GLU A 87 7.80 -1.75 -25.54
CA GLU A 87 9.09 -1.05 -25.69
C GLU A 87 9.94 -1.21 -24.41
N HIS A 88 9.28 -1.40 -23.25
CA HIS A 88 9.96 -1.53 -21.96
C HIS A 88 9.63 -2.89 -21.28
N PRO A 89 10.00 -4.03 -21.88
CA PRO A 89 9.54 -5.35 -21.46
C PRO A 89 10.02 -5.78 -20.07
N ARG A 90 10.96 -5.03 -19.47
CA ARG A 90 11.52 -5.31 -18.14
C ARG A 90 11.06 -4.35 -17.05
N ALA A 91 10.39 -3.25 -17.40
CA ALA A 91 9.81 -2.30 -16.47
C ALA A 91 8.76 -1.47 -17.21
N ARG A 92 7.56 -1.99 -17.32
CA ARG A 92 6.47 -1.43 -18.13
C ARG A 92 5.88 -0.21 -17.46
N ASN A 93 5.42 0.75 -18.27
CA ASN A 93 4.63 1.92 -17.86
C ASN A 93 5.27 2.82 -16.78
N VAL A 94 6.57 2.76 -16.56
CA VAL A 94 7.26 3.53 -15.51
C VAL A 94 6.90 5.02 -15.54
N SER A 95 6.78 5.62 -16.73
CA SER A 95 6.41 7.04 -16.87
C SER A 95 5.00 7.33 -16.35
N ALA A 96 4.02 6.47 -16.62
CA ALA A 96 2.64 6.62 -16.13
C ALA A 96 2.58 6.39 -14.61
N VAL A 97 3.28 5.37 -14.13
CA VAL A 97 3.42 5.07 -12.70
C VAL A 97 4.02 6.26 -11.94
N LEU A 98 5.10 6.86 -12.42
CA LEU A 98 5.71 8.04 -11.80
C LEU A 98 4.74 9.23 -11.72
N LYS A 99 3.89 9.44 -12.74
CA LYS A 99 2.87 10.48 -12.70
C LYS A 99 1.82 10.19 -11.61
N SER A 100 1.34 8.95 -11.51
CA SER A 100 0.42 8.52 -10.47
C SER A 100 1.00 8.75 -9.06
N LEU A 101 2.24 8.31 -8.83
CA LEU A 101 2.93 8.49 -7.55
C LEU A 101 3.13 9.96 -7.18
N ASN A 102 3.49 10.80 -8.16
CA ASN A 102 3.68 12.24 -7.95
C ASN A 102 2.37 12.99 -7.67
N ASP A 103 1.24 12.49 -8.14
CA ASP A 103 -0.08 13.06 -7.85
C ASP A 103 -0.57 12.63 -6.45
N LEU A 104 -0.38 11.37 -6.06
CA LEU A 104 -0.81 10.84 -4.77
C LEU A 104 0.00 11.40 -3.59
N ARG A 105 1.31 11.41 -3.70
CA ARG A 105 2.23 11.78 -2.61
C ARG A 105 1.87 13.08 -1.88
N PRO A 106 1.64 14.24 -2.54
CA PRO A 106 1.33 15.48 -1.83
C PRO A 106 -0.01 15.43 -1.09
N ARG A 107 -0.95 14.63 -1.55
CA ARG A 107 -2.25 14.43 -0.87
C ARG A 107 -2.06 13.64 0.42
N VAL A 108 -1.22 12.60 0.40
CA VAL A 108 -0.84 11.86 1.61
C VAL A 108 -0.09 12.76 2.60
N GLU A 109 0.84 13.61 2.13
CA GLU A 109 1.51 14.61 2.97
C GLU A 109 0.51 15.48 3.74
N ILE A 110 -0.50 16.01 3.04
CA ILE A 110 -1.55 16.86 3.65
C ILE A 110 -2.36 16.07 4.67
N ALA A 111 -2.78 14.85 4.33
CA ALA A 111 -3.57 14.01 5.21
C ALA A 111 -2.80 13.61 6.48
N VAL A 112 -1.55 13.18 6.36
CA VAL A 112 -0.69 12.86 7.51
C VAL A 112 -0.47 14.08 8.39
N LYS A 113 -0.21 15.26 7.81
CA LYS A 113 -0.01 16.52 8.54
C LYS A 113 -1.23 16.91 9.39
N SER A 114 -2.44 16.60 8.91
CA SER A 114 -3.68 16.92 9.63
C SER A 114 -3.85 16.15 10.95
N GLY A 115 -3.08 15.08 11.16
CA GLY A 115 -3.21 14.16 12.29
C GLY A 115 -4.35 13.14 12.15
N ALA A 116 -5.12 13.19 11.08
CA ALA A 116 -6.08 12.14 10.74
C ALA A 116 -5.35 10.86 10.30
N LEU A 117 -6.05 9.73 10.29
CA LEU A 117 -5.58 8.50 9.65
C LEU A 117 -5.92 8.57 8.17
N PRO A 118 -4.94 8.62 7.25
CA PRO A 118 -5.23 8.44 5.84
C PRO A 118 -5.64 6.98 5.57
N LEU A 119 -6.82 6.81 4.98
CA LEU A 119 -7.31 5.57 4.39
C LEU A 119 -7.26 5.76 2.87
N ILE A 120 -6.35 5.05 2.21
CA ILE A 120 -6.05 5.24 0.80
C ILE A 120 -6.60 4.05 0.03
N LEU A 121 -7.49 4.32 -0.91
CA LEU A 121 -8.09 3.33 -1.80
C LEU A 121 -7.28 3.33 -3.09
N CYS A 122 -6.54 2.26 -3.36
CA CYS A 122 -5.65 2.16 -4.50
C CYS A 122 -6.15 1.14 -5.52
N GLY A 123 -5.78 1.35 -6.77
CA GLY A 123 -5.93 0.32 -7.78
C GLY A 123 -4.78 -0.67 -7.70
N ASP A 124 -3.56 -0.23 -7.97
CA ASP A 124 -2.34 -1.04 -7.96
C ASP A 124 -1.53 -0.85 -6.67
N CYS A 125 -0.71 -1.83 -6.30
CA CYS A 125 0.06 -1.88 -5.06
C CYS A 125 1.26 -0.93 -5.08
N ILE A 126 1.77 -0.56 -6.24
CA ILE A 126 2.89 0.37 -6.39
C ILE A 126 2.60 1.74 -5.73
N SER A 127 1.33 2.10 -5.54
CA SER A 127 0.89 3.33 -4.86
C SER A 127 1.51 3.49 -3.48
N VAL A 128 1.89 2.39 -2.81
CA VAL A 128 2.54 2.39 -1.49
C VAL A 128 3.84 3.17 -1.46
N LEU A 129 4.54 3.30 -2.59
CA LEU A 129 5.73 4.14 -2.68
C LEU A 129 5.38 5.61 -2.39
N ALA A 130 4.28 6.12 -2.96
CA ALA A 130 3.82 7.48 -2.73
C ALA A 130 3.27 7.67 -1.30
N THR A 131 2.60 6.64 -0.77
CA THR A 131 2.09 6.61 0.60
C THR A 131 3.23 6.71 1.61
N ILE A 132 4.28 5.89 1.47
CA ILE A 132 5.47 5.96 2.32
C ILE A 132 6.20 7.31 2.16
N ALA A 133 6.42 7.75 0.91
CA ALA A 133 7.11 9.00 0.64
C ALA A 133 6.36 10.21 1.23
N GLY A 134 5.03 10.24 1.12
CA GLY A 134 4.17 11.26 1.73
C GLY A 134 4.25 11.25 3.26
N ALA A 135 4.19 10.07 3.88
CA ALA A 135 4.32 9.92 5.32
C ALA A 135 5.71 10.39 5.82
N ARG A 136 6.79 10.02 5.13
CA ARG A 136 8.17 10.40 5.45
C ARG A 136 8.44 11.91 5.39
N ARG A 137 7.53 12.70 4.87
CA ARG A 137 7.63 14.17 4.93
C ARG A 137 7.62 14.67 6.38
N TYR A 138 6.90 13.98 7.25
CA TYR A 138 6.72 14.36 8.65
C TYR A 138 7.19 13.28 9.63
N ILE A 139 7.34 12.04 9.17
CA ILE A 139 7.72 10.89 9.98
C ILE A 139 9.15 10.48 9.60
N ARG A 140 10.06 10.53 10.56
CA ARG A 140 11.48 10.24 10.31
C ARG A 140 11.75 8.76 10.07
N ASN A 141 11.19 7.91 10.91
CA ASN A 141 11.38 6.48 10.88
C ASN A 141 10.04 5.81 10.57
N VAL A 142 9.93 5.30 9.37
CA VAL A 142 8.76 4.60 8.88
C VAL A 142 9.10 3.14 8.69
N SER A 143 8.28 2.25 9.26
CA SER A 143 8.26 0.82 8.97
C SER A 143 7.12 0.50 8.01
N LEU A 144 7.16 -0.68 7.39
CA LEU A 144 6.13 -1.17 6.50
C LEU A 144 5.65 -2.55 6.94
N ILE A 145 4.35 -2.68 7.10
CA ILE A 145 3.65 -3.97 7.09
C ILE A 145 3.05 -4.13 5.70
N TYR A 146 3.53 -5.10 4.94
CA TYR A 146 3.09 -5.39 3.59
C TYR A 146 2.30 -6.70 3.61
N MET A 147 0.96 -6.56 3.66
CA MET A 147 0.03 -7.69 3.59
C MET A 147 -0.30 -7.92 2.13
N ASP A 148 0.24 -8.98 1.60
CA ASP A 148 0.12 -9.34 0.20
C ASP A 148 0.37 -10.84 0.06
N ARG A 149 -0.21 -11.46 -0.94
CA ARG A 149 0.02 -12.85 -1.28
C ARG A 149 1.33 -13.06 -2.03
N ASP A 150 1.73 -12.07 -2.82
CA ASP A 150 2.98 -12.06 -3.57
C ASP A 150 4.12 -11.44 -2.74
N ALA A 151 5.34 -11.86 -3.00
CA ALA A 151 6.52 -11.29 -2.31
C ALA A 151 6.95 -9.95 -2.91
N ASP A 152 6.59 -9.67 -4.18
CA ASP A 152 6.89 -8.45 -4.94
C ASP A 152 8.37 -8.05 -4.95
N LEU A 153 9.23 -9.05 -5.04
CA LEU A 153 10.69 -8.93 -4.97
C LEU A 153 11.39 -9.07 -6.32
N HIS A 154 10.62 -9.21 -7.40
CA HIS A 154 11.21 -9.17 -8.74
C HIS A 154 11.96 -7.86 -8.97
N VAL A 155 12.93 -7.92 -9.86
CA VAL A 155 13.68 -6.76 -10.37
C VAL A 155 13.62 -6.79 -11.90
N PRO A 156 13.96 -5.72 -12.62
CA PRO A 156 13.97 -5.73 -14.09
C PRO A 156 14.78 -6.88 -14.70
N ALA A 157 15.77 -7.40 -13.99
CA ALA A 157 16.59 -8.52 -14.45
C ALA A 157 15.90 -9.89 -14.32
N THR A 158 15.00 -10.07 -13.35
CA THR A 158 14.37 -11.37 -13.03
C THR A 158 12.92 -11.46 -13.48
N THR A 159 12.23 -10.35 -13.68
CA THR A 159 10.83 -10.37 -14.12
C THR A 159 10.64 -11.03 -15.47
N THR A 160 9.59 -11.80 -15.60
CA THR A 160 9.11 -12.38 -16.86
C THR A 160 8.03 -11.53 -17.52
N SER A 161 7.27 -10.78 -16.74
CA SER A 161 6.14 -9.96 -17.20
C SER A 161 6.50 -8.50 -17.47
N GLY A 162 7.55 -7.97 -16.83
CA GLY A 162 7.87 -6.55 -16.83
C GLY A 162 6.90 -5.69 -15.98
N CYS A 163 5.96 -6.32 -15.29
CA CYS A 163 5.02 -5.67 -14.39
C CYS A 163 5.78 -5.06 -13.21
N VAL A 164 5.69 -3.75 -13.05
CA VAL A 164 6.37 -3.07 -11.93
C VAL A 164 5.63 -3.21 -10.61
N ASP A 165 4.37 -3.66 -10.65
CA ASP A 165 3.60 -4.01 -9.45
C ASP A 165 4.19 -5.25 -8.76
N GLY A 166 4.67 -6.26 -9.50
CA GLY A 166 5.42 -7.40 -8.94
C GLY A 166 6.85 -7.07 -8.49
N MET A 167 7.19 -5.79 -8.36
CA MET A 167 8.52 -5.30 -7.92
C MET A 167 8.41 -4.29 -6.77
N VAL A 168 7.27 -4.17 -6.13
CA VAL A 168 6.99 -3.10 -5.14
C VAL A 168 8.03 -3.09 -4.03
N ILE A 169 8.28 -4.22 -3.40
CA ILE A 169 9.27 -4.32 -2.31
C ILE A 169 10.68 -4.04 -2.83
N SER A 170 11.03 -4.53 -4.02
CA SER A 170 12.32 -4.23 -4.64
C SER A 170 12.51 -2.73 -4.92
N GLN A 171 11.45 -2.02 -5.35
CA GLN A 171 11.50 -0.56 -5.50
C GLN A 171 11.79 0.12 -4.16
N ILE A 172 11.07 -0.28 -3.10
CA ILE A 172 11.17 0.30 -1.75
C ILE A 172 12.58 0.14 -1.18
N ILE A 173 13.19 -1.04 -1.35
CA ILE A 173 14.53 -1.33 -0.80
C ILE A 173 15.68 -0.89 -1.72
N GLY A 174 15.38 -0.30 -2.89
CA GLY A 174 16.38 0.28 -3.77
C GLY A 174 16.97 -0.65 -4.84
N ARG A 175 16.28 -1.76 -5.19
CA ARG A 175 16.72 -2.78 -6.15
C ARG A 175 15.96 -2.80 -7.47
N GLY A 176 14.87 -2.07 -7.58
CA GLY A 176 13.95 -2.09 -8.71
C GLY A 176 14.41 -1.25 -9.92
N ALA A 177 13.45 -0.74 -10.70
CA ALA A 177 13.71 0.17 -11.81
C ALA A 177 14.28 1.50 -11.29
N PRO A 178 15.39 2.00 -11.87
CA PRO A 178 16.12 3.16 -11.32
C PRO A 178 15.27 4.42 -11.11
N GLU A 179 14.31 4.68 -11.98
CA GLU A 179 13.42 5.83 -11.92
C GLU A 179 12.46 5.74 -10.72
N LEU A 180 11.92 4.55 -10.48
CA LEU A 180 11.00 4.29 -9.35
C LEU A 180 11.76 4.23 -8.03
N VAL A 181 12.92 3.58 -8.01
CA VAL A 181 13.81 3.53 -6.83
C VAL A 181 14.18 4.93 -6.34
N ARG A 182 14.38 5.89 -7.26
CA ARG A 182 14.75 7.27 -6.94
C ARG A 182 13.59 8.24 -6.90
N PHE A 183 12.37 7.74 -6.99
CA PHE A 183 11.15 8.55 -6.97
C PHE A 183 11.11 9.58 -5.83
N TRP A 184 11.62 9.22 -4.66
CA TRP A 184 11.63 10.08 -3.47
C TRP A 184 13.01 10.67 -3.15
N GLY A 185 14.05 10.32 -3.83
CA GLY A 185 15.44 10.72 -3.57
C GLY A 185 16.38 9.53 -3.44
N GLU A 186 17.30 9.57 -2.49
CA GLU A 186 18.25 8.48 -2.30
C GLU A 186 17.60 7.23 -1.67
N PRO A 187 17.79 6.05 -2.28
CA PRO A 187 17.29 4.79 -1.73
C PRO A 187 18.08 4.36 -0.47
N PRO A 188 17.53 3.47 0.33
CA PRO A 188 16.20 2.88 0.23
C PRO A 188 15.09 3.81 0.76
N LEU A 189 13.85 3.61 0.25
CA LEU A 189 12.69 4.30 0.79
C LEU A 189 12.34 3.78 2.19
N VAL A 190 12.42 2.46 2.42
CA VAL A 190 12.39 1.81 3.73
C VAL A 190 13.50 0.77 3.75
N ARG A 191 14.17 0.61 4.89
CA ARG A 191 15.24 -0.40 5.03
C ARG A 191 14.63 -1.80 5.17
N GLU A 192 15.28 -2.80 4.62
CA GLU A 192 14.81 -4.19 4.68
C GLU A 192 14.43 -4.67 6.11
N PRO A 193 15.21 -4.42 7.20
CA PRO A 193 14.81 -4.85 8.53
C PRO A 193 13.55 -4.19 9.09
N ASP A 194 13.11 -3.08 8.48
CA ASP A 194 11.94 -2.30 8.91
C ASP A 194 10.69 -2.67 8.05
N ILE A 195 10.76 -3.74 7.25
CA ILE A 195 9.67 -4.26 6.42
C ILE A 195 9.29 -5.66 6.88
N ALA A 196 8.00 -5.92 7.04
CA ALA A 196 7.45 -7.26 7.21
C ALA A 196 6.55 -7.61 6.02
N LEU A 197 6.88 -8.70 5.33
CA LEU A 197 6.00 -9.40 4.40
C LEU A 197 5.06 -10.26 5.21
N PHE A 198 3.75 -10.07 5.07
CA PHE A 198 2.76 -10.72 5.92
C PHE A 198 1.67 -11.39 5.08
N GLY A 199 1.50 -12.68 5.27
CA GLY A 199 0.47 -13.48 4.61
C GLY A 199 0.87 -14.02 3.24
N PHE A 200 2.11 -13.80 2.79
CA PHE A 200 2.54 -14.24 1.47
C PHE A 200 2.67 -15.79 1.38
N ASP A 201 2.27 -16.33 0.25
CA ASP A 201 2.44 -17.75 -0.10
C ASP A 201 3.01 -17.94 -1.52
N ARG A 202 3.24 -16.84 -2.23
CA ARG A 202 3.82 -16.85 -3.58
C ARG A 202 5.14 -16.09 -3.61
N ALA A 203 6.18 -16.80 -3.99
CA ALA A 203 7.49 -16.25 -4.31
C ALA A 203 8.13 -17.11 -5.38
N ASP A 204 8.57 -16.51 -6.47
CA ASP A 204 9.30 -17.20 -7.53
C ASP A 204 10.73 -17.53 -7.11
N LEU A 205 11.39 -18.47 -7.83
CA LEU A 205 12.77 -18.87 -7.48
C LEU A 205 13.74 -17.69 -7.26
N PRO A 206 13.80 -16.64 -8.11
CA PRO A 206 14.66 -15.48 -7.86
C PRO A 206 14.32 -14.72 -6.58
N GLU A 207 13.06 -14.68 -6.18
CA GLU A 207 12.59 -14.03 -4.96
C GLU A 207 12.95 -14.86 -3.73
N GLU A 208 12.73 -16.18 -3.80
CA GLU A 208 13.15 -17.11 -2.75
C GLU A 208 14.67 -17.03 -2.51
N GLU A 209 15.48 -17.00 -3.57
CA GLU A 209 16.95 -16.86 -3.45
C GLU A 209 17.32 -15.55 -2.75
N PHE A 210 16.65 -14.44 -3.09
CA PHE A 210 16.87 -13.18 -2.41
C PHE A 210 16.46 -13.26 -0.94
N LEU A 211 15.31 -13.84 -0.64
CA LEU A 211 14.82 -13.98 0.73
C LEU A 211 15.73 -14.81 1.65
N LYS A 212 16.56 -15.72 1.12
CA LYS A 212 17.49 -16.52 1.93
C LYS A 212 18.53 -15.68 2.68
N THR A 213 18.91 -14.54 2.11
CA THR A 213 19.96 -13.66 2.67
C THR A 213 19.45 -12.31 3.13
N SER A 214 18.23 -11.91 2.72
CA SER A 214 17.63 -10.64 3.08
C SER A 214 17.19 -10.60 4.55
N PRO A 215 17.42 -9.49 5.27
CA PRO A 215 16.91 -9.27 6.61
C PRO A 215 15.43 -8.85 6.67
N LEU A 216 14.70 -8.90 5.57
CA LEU A 216 13.24 -8.71 5.54
C LEU A 216 12.56 -9.62 6.56
N ARG A 217 11.57 -9.12 7.28
CA ARG A 217 10.77 -9.91 8.20
C ARG A 217 9.72 -10.67 7.43
N ARG A 218 9.57 -11.95 7.70
CA ARG A 218 8.71 -12.85 6.93
C ARG A 218 7.71 -13.53 7.83
N HIS A 219 6.44 -13.45 7.45
CA HIS A 219 5.30 -14.10 8.07
C HIS A 219 4.46 -14.74 6.96
N PRO A 220 4.90 -15.89 6.39
CA PRO A 220 4.16 -16.55 5.31
C PRO A 220 2.78 -17.02 5.80
N ALA A 221 1.83 -17.18 4.88
CA ALA A 221 0.45 -17.52 5.18
C ALA A 221 0.32 -18.75 6.10
N LEU A 222 1.10 -19.81 5.83
CA LEU A 222 1.11 -21.01 6.65
C LEU A 222 1.58 -20.74 8.11
N GLU A 223 2.59 -19.86 8.32
CA GLU A 223 3.01 -19.45 9.66
C GLU A 223 1.90 -18.67 10.36
N VAL A 224 1.29 -17.72 9.66
CA VAL A 224 0.20 -16.89 10.19
C VAL A 224 -0.98 -17.76 10.65
N SER A 225 -1.41 -18.72 9.83
CA SER A 225 -2.49 -19.64 10.17
C SER A 225 -2.14 -20.57 11.33
N THR A 226 -0.88 -21.04 11.38
CA THR A 226 -0.42 -21.99 12.41
C THR A 226 -0.28 -21.33 13.79
N VAL A 227 0.31 -20.12 13.82
CA VAL A 227 0.55 -19.35 15.07
C VAL A 227 -0.72 -18.64 15.54
N GLY A 228 -1.62 -18.36 14.61
CA GLY A 228 -2.79 -17.52 14.80
C GLY A 228 -2.52 -16.07 14.37
N ALA A 229 -3.38 -15.54 13.51
CA ALA A 229 -3.16 -14.28 12.81
C ALA A 229 -2.92 -13.07 13.72
N ALA A 230 -3.62 -12.98 14.85
CA ALA A 230 -3.40 -11.90 15.82
C ALA A 230 -2.02 -11.98 16.49
N ALA A 231 -1.56 -13.18 16.84
CA ALA A 231 -0.24 -13.37 17.44
C ALA A 231 0.89 -13.12 16.40
N ALA A 232 0.72 -13.59 15.18
CA ALA A 232 1.64 -13.31 14.08
C ALA A 232 1.73 -11.81 13.78
N ALA A 233 0.61 -11.08 13.80
CA ALA A 233 0.57 -9.62 13.60
C ALA A 233 1.30 -8.88 14.73
N ALA A 234 1.14 -9.28 15.99
CA ALA A 234 1.88 -8.71 17.11
C ALA A 234 3.39 -8.93 16.96
N LEU A 235 3.81 -10.12 16.54
CA LEU A 235 5.20 -10.45 16.27
C LEU A 235 5.77 -9.63 15.09
N ALA A 236 4.99 -9.43 14.04
CA ALA A 236 5.40 -8.59 12.91
C ALA A 236 5.67 -7.15 13.35
N LEU A 237 4.80 -6.56 14.15
CA LEU A 237 4.98 -5.22 14.73
C LEU A 237 6.24 -5.12 15.58
N GLU A 238 6.52 -6.11 16.43
CA GLU A 238 7.73 -6.16 17.22
C GLU A 238 8.97 -6.19 16.33
N ARG A 239 8.97 -7.06 15.32
CA ARG A 239 10.11 -7.30 14.42
C ARG A 239 10.45 -6.11 13.54
N VAL A 240 9.48 -5.26 13.17
CA VAL A 240 9.73 -4.02 12.42
C VAL A 240 9.91 -2.81 13.33
N HIS A 241 10.13 -3.03 14.63
CA HIS A 241 10.35 -1.95 15.60
C HIS A 241 9.22 -0.92 15.68
N ALA A 242 7.97 -1.34 15.46
CA ALA A 242 6.81 -0.44 15.48
C ALA A 242 6.66 0.32 16.80
N ALA A 243 7.16 -0.18 17.93
CA ALA A 243 7.19 0.55 19.19
C ALA A 243 8.04 1.85 19.16
N ARG A 244 8.96 1.97 18.19
CA ARG A 244 9.87 3.13 18.03
C ARG A 244 9.65 3.90 16.73
N HIS A 245 8.96 3.30 15.77
CA HIS A 245 8.67 3.84 14.47
C HIS A 245 7.17 4.00 14.29
N GLU A 246 6.75 4.94 13.47
CA GLU A 246 5.42 4.88 12.88
C GLU A 246 5.46 3.92 11.68
N PHE A 247 4.33 3.30 11.34
CA PHE A 247 4.31 2.35 10.23
C PHE A 247 3.17 2.61 9.26
N VAL A 248 3.43 2.25 8.01
CA VAL A 248 2.46 2.17 6.92
C VAL A 248 1.94 0.74 6.87
N LEU A 249 0.64 0.57 6.76
CA LEU A 249 -0.01 -0.71 6.50
C LEU A 249 -0.49 -0.71 5.04
N HIS A 250 0.13 -1.54 4.23
CA HIS A 250 -0.37 -1.89 2.90
C HIS A 250 -1.17 -3.19 3.01
N PHE A 251 -2.37 -3.18 2.48
CA PHE A 251 -3.27 -4.31 2.43
C PHE A 251 -3.67 -4.57 0.98
N ASP A 252 -2.98 -5.49 0.33
CA ASP A 252 -3.47 -6.10 -0.90
C ASP A 252 -4.57 -7.09 -0.54
N VAL A 253 -5.73 -6.92 -1.17
CA VAL A 253 -6.89 -7.76 -0.85
C VAL A 253 -6.75 -9.19 -1.38
N ASP A 254 -5.78 -9.47 -2.26
CA ASP A 254 -5.53 -10.80 -2.77
C ASP A 254 -4.80 -11.73 -1.76
N VAL A 255 -4.31 -11.16 -0.64
CA VAL A 255 -3.86 -11.95 0.50
C VAL A 255 -4.99 -12.83 1.08
N ILE A 256 -6.25 -12.44 0.84
CA ILE A 256 -7.41 -13.25 1.18
C ILE A 256 -7.50 -14.42 0.20
N ASP A 257 -7.79 -15.61 0.71
CA ASP A 257 -8.01 -16.80 -0.10
C ASP A 257 -9.06 -16.53 -1.20
N GLY A 258 -8.75 -16.94 -2.45
CA GLY A 258 -9.59 -16.66 -3.60
C GLY A 258 -10.95 -17.36 -3.58
N GLU A 259 -11.17 -18.36 -2.73
CA GLU A 259 -12.49 -18.93 -2.52
C GLU A 259 -13.38 -17.98 -1.70
N GLU A 260 -12.79 -17.17 -0.81
CA GLU A 260 -13.52 -16.18 -0.02
C GLU A 260 -13.56 -14.79 -0.67
N PHE A 261 -12.51 -14.44 -1.47
CA PHE A 261 -12.40 -13.15 -2.17
C PHE A 261 -11.85 -13.27 -3.59
N PRO A 262 -12.67 -13.66 -4.58
CA PRO A 262 -12.21 -13.89 -5.96
C PRO A 262 -12.06 -12.60 -6.81
N TRP A 263 -12.40 -11.44 -6.30
CA TRP A 263 -12.50 -10.17 -7.04
C TRP A 263 -11.17 -9.40 -7.11
N THR A 264 -10.10 -10.11 -7.44
CA THR A 264 -8.74 -9.58 -7.67
C THR A 264 -8.22 -10.01 -9.02
N ASN A 265 -7.15 -9.37 -9.50
CA ASN A 265 -6.56 -9.76 -10.77
C ASN A 265 -5.91 -11.16 -10.75
N PHE A 266 -5.50 -11.63 -9.57
CA PHE A 266 -4.77 -12.88 -9.37
C PHE A 266 -5.34 -13.70 -8.21
N PRO A 267 -6.64 -14.06 -8.22
CA PRO A 267 -7.20 -14.87 -7.16
C PRO A 267 -6.54 -16.26 -7.16
N GLY A 268 -6.42 -16.87 -6.00
CA GLY A 268 -5.88 -18.22 -5.88
C GLY A 268 -6.11 -18.80 -4.49
N THR A 269 -5.98 -20.13 -4.36
CA THR A 269 -6.15 -20.86 -3.11
C THR A 269 -4.86 -20.88 -2.29
N GLY A 270 -4.95 -20.99 -0.97
CA GLY A 270 -3.79 -21.03 -0.04
C GLY A 270 -3.50 -19.71 0.65
N GLY A 271 -4.23 -18.63 0.34
CA GLY A 271 -4.17 -17.35 1.06
C GLY A 271 -4.75 -17.45 2.47
N LEU A 272 -4.78 -16.33 3.17
CA LEU A 272 -5.40 -16.23 4.50
C LEU A 272 -6.93 -16.23 4.37
N THR A 273 -7.62 -16.82 5.32
CA THR A 273 -9.08 -16.66 5.43
C THR A 273 -9.44 -15.22 5.75
N LEU A 274 -10.64 -14.79 5.38
CA LEU A 274 -11.16 -13.46 5.72
C LEU A 274 -11.14 -13.20 7.25
N LYS A 275 -11.32 -14.26 8.05
CA LYS A 275 -11.22 -14.19 9.51
C LYS A 275 -9.79 -13.91 9.96
N GLU A 276 -8.79 -14.60 9.42
CA GLU A 276 -7.38 -14.38 9.76
C GLU A 276 -6.92 -13.00 9.35
N VAL A 277 -7.31 -12.53 8.16
CA VAL A 277 -7.04 -11.17 7.71
C VAL A 277 -7.65 -10.15 8.65
N ARG A 278 -8.91 -10.33 9.05
CA ARG A 278 -9.59 -9.45 10.03
C ARG A 278 -8.84 -9.42 11.36
N ASP A 279 -8.48 -10.58 11.90
CA ASP A 279 -7.80 -10.69 13.19
C ASP A 279 -6.43 -9.99 13.16
N ALA A 280 -5.65 -10.14 12.09
CA ALA A 280 -4.37 -9.44 11.92
C ALA A 280 -4.56 -7.92 11.75
N LEU A 281 -5.47 -7.50 10.87
CA LEU A 281 -5.74 -6.08 10.62
C LEU A 281 -6.22 -5.35 11.89
N ARG A 282 -7.01 -5.98 12.74
CA ARG A 282 -7.44 -5.41 14.03
C ARG A 282 -6.24 -5.12 14.95
N VAL A 283 -5.25 -6.01 14.98
CA VAL A 283 -4.00 -5.80 15.76
C VAL A 283 -3.23 -4.62 15.19
N PHE A 284 -3.08 -4.53 13.88
CA PHE A 284 -2.38 -3.41 13.23
C PHE A 284 -3.13 -2.09 13.42
N ALA A 285 -4.45 -2.08 13.22
CA ALA A 285 -5.28 -0.89 13.34
C ALA A 285 -5.36 -0.34 14.77
N ALA A 286 -5.24 -1.18 15.79
CA ALA A 286 -5.25 -0.78 17.19
C ALA A 286 -4.02 0.05 17.59
N GLN A 287 -2.95 0.02 16.78
CA GLN A 287 -1.70 0.71 17.14
C GLN A 287 -1.82 2.22 17.03
N PRO A 288 -1.41 2.99 18.06
CA PRO A 288 -1.49 4.45 18.03
C PRO A 288 -0.52 5.09 17.02
N ASN A 289 0.54 4.37 16.64
CA ASN A 289 1.58 4.79 15.69
C ASN A 289 1.35 4.26 14.26
N LEU A 290 0.16 3.76 13.95
CA LEU A 290 -0.25 3.52 12.57
C LEU A 290 -0.36 4.85 11.84
N ALA A 291 0.48 5.03 10.82
CA ALA A 291 0.59 6.27 10.06
C ALA A 291 -0.47 6.37 8.97
N THR A 292 -0.65 5.30 8.20
CA THR A 292 -1.60 5.22 7.07
C THR A 292 -2.06 3.78 6.88
N ILE A 293 -3.24 3.62 6.28
CA ILE A 293 -3.71 2.34 5.73
C ILE A 293 -3.95 2.52 4.24
N GLU A 294 -3.47 1.59 3.47
CA GLU A 294 -3.70 1.48 2.03
C GLU A 294 -4.40 0.17 1.72
N VAL A 295 -5.44 0.21 0.89
CA VAL A 295 -6.20 -0.96 0.42
C VAL A 295 -6.09 -1.00 -1.10
N ALA A 296 -5.55 -2.07 -1.65
CA ALA A 296 -5.22 -2.20 -3.07
C ALA A 296 -5.75 -3.49 -3.71
N ALA A 297 -5.67 -3.55 -5.03
CA ALA A 297 -5.88 -4.72 -5.88
C ALA A 297 -7.31 -5.26 -6.00
N TYR A 298 -8.32 -4.62 -5.39
CA TYR A 298 -9.71 -4.95 -5.67
C TYR A 298 -10.06 -4.58 -7.12
N ASN A 299 -10.66 -5.52 -7.85
CA ASN A 299 -11.09 -5.30 -9.23
C ASN A 299 -12.62 -5.37 -9.36
N PRO A 300 -13.32 -4.21 -9.42
CA PRO A 300 -14.77 -4.17 -9.57
C PRO A 300 -15.32 -4.79 -10.85
N ASP A 301 -14.51 -4.94 -11.91
CA ASP A 301 -14.94 -5.59 -13.15
C ASP A 301 -15.21 -7.08 -12.98
N LEU A 302 -14.60 -7.66 -11.95
CA LEU A 302 -14.82 -9.04 -11.56
C LEU A 302 -15.95 -9.20 -10.54
N ASP A 303 -16.50 -8.08 -10.05
CA ASP A 303 -17.56 -8.02 -9.02
C ASP A 303 -18.82 -7.26 -9.52
N PRO A 304 -19.50 -7.75 -10.53
CA PRO A 304 -20.65 -7.06 -11.12
C PRO A 304 -21.82 -6.87 -10.15
N GLU A 305 -21.90 -7.70 -9.10
CA GLU A 305 -22.94 -7.62 -8.07
C GLU A 305 -22.53 -6.77 -6.86
N GLY A 306 -21.28 -6.29 -6.79
CA GLY A 306 -20.75 -5.46 -5.71
C GLY A 306 -20.56 -6.19 -4.37
N GLN A 307 -20.55 -7.51 -4.37
CA GLN A 307 -20.39 -8.31 -3.13
C GLN A 307 -19.01 -8.16 -2.51
N GLY A 308 -17.96 -8.09 -3.33
CA GLY A 308 -16.59 -7.84 -2.89
C GLY A 308 -16.46 -6.45 -2.27
N ALA A 309 -17.06 -5.43 -2.90
CA ALA A 309 -17.09 -4.08 -2.34
C ALA A 309 -17.74 -4.07 -0.93
N LEU A 310 -18.88 -4.72 -0.76
CA LEU A 310 -19.58 -4.79 0.53
C LEU A 310 -18.77 -5.55 1.58
N LYS A 311 -18.14 -6.69 1.20
CA LYS A 311 -17.24 -7.43 2.11
C LYS A 311 -16.07 -6.60 2.57
N LEU A 312 -15.44 -5.83 1.67
CA LEU A 312 -14.33 -4.93 2.02
C LEU A 312 -14.77 -3.79 2.93
N ILE A 313 -15.93 -3.19 2.67
CA ILE A 313 -16.49 -2.13 3.51
C ILE A 313 -16.75 -2.64 4.92
N ASP A 314 -17.34 -3.82 5.05
CA ASP A 314 -17.59 -4.45 6.34
C ASP A 314 -16.28 -4.77 7.06
N LEU A 315 -15.29 -5.34 6.36
CA LEU A 315 -13.97 -5.64 6.91
C LEU A 315 -13.25 -4.37 7.38
N ILE A 316 -13.14 -3.35 6.52
CA ILE A 316 -12.45 -2.08 6.83
C ILE A 316 -13.12 -1.38 8.00
N THR A 317 -14.46 -1.33 8.02
CA THR A 317 -15.20 -0.68 9.10
C THR A 317 -14.99 -1.40 10.42
N ASP A 318 -15.15 -2.72 10.46
CA ASP A 318 -14.94 -3.53 11.66
C ASP A 318 -13.52 -3.37 12.20
N VAL A 319 -12.52 -3.51 11.33
CA VAL A 319 -11.09 -3.35 11.69
C VAL A 319 -10.81 -1.99 12.31
N LEU A 320 -11.35 -0.92 11.74
CA LEU A 320 -11.08 0.44 12.23
C LEU A 320 -11.77 0.75 13.55
N THR A 321 -12.89 0.10 13.89
CA THR A 321 -13.61 0.36 15.16
C THR A 321 -12.77 0.13 16.42
N VAL A 322 -11.73 -0.72 16.35
CA VAL A 322 -10.80 -0.92 17.48
C VAL A 322 -10.13 0.38 17.95
N ARG A 323 -10.00 1.37 17.05
CA ARG A 323 -9.43 2.68 17.38
C ARG A 323 -10.35 3.53 18.27
N LEU A 324 -11.64 3.28 18.20
CA LEU A 324 -12.65 3.97 19.04
C LEU A 324 -12.67 3.36 20.45
N GLU A 325 -12.44 2.07 20.57
CA GLU A 325 -12.42 1.33 21.84
C GLU A 325 -11.22 1.78 22.72
N THR A 326 -10.03 1.95 22.10
CA THR A 326 -8.82 2.38 22.79
C THR A 326 -8.91 3.80 23.36
N THR A 327 -9.73 4.69 22.76
CA THR A 327 -9.94 6.04 23.27
C THR A 327 -10.91 6.11 24.45
N SER A 328 -11.86 5.21 24.53
CA SER A 328 -12.84 5.15 25.63
C SER A 328 -12.20 4.69 26.95
N SER A 329 -11.22 3.79 26.88
CA SER A 329 -10.47 3.33 28.05
C SER A 329 -9.46 4.36 28.59
N ALA A 330 -8.92 5.23 27.74
CA ALA A 330 -7.97 6.27 28.14
C ALA A 330 -8.63 7.51 28.77
N THR A 331 -9.95 7.69 28.60
CA THR A 331 -10.73 8.77 29.24
C THR A 331 -11.41 8.36 30.56
N ALA A 332 -11.34 7.07 30.91
CA ALA A 332 -11.93 6.50 32.12
C ALA A 332 -10.93 6.29 33.27
N THR A 333 -9.66 6.66 33.06
CA THR A 333 -8.56 6.70 34.06
C THR A 333 -8.11 8.13 34.31
#